data_11fc43a6065762865af7585d48c75878
#
_entry.id   11fc43a6065762865af7585d48c75878
#
_cell.length_a   1.000
_cell.length_b   1.000
_cell.length_c   1.000
_cell.angle_alpha   90.00
_cell.angle_beta   90.00
_cell.angle_gamma   90.00
#
_symmetry.space_group_name_H-M   'P 1'
#
loop_
_entity.id
_entity.type
_entity.pdbx_description
1 polymer ?
#
loop_
_entity_poly.entity_id
_entity_poly.type
_entity_poly.pdbx_seq_one_letter_code
_entity_poly.pdbx_strand_id
1 'polypeptide(L)'
;MPIGVIINACSVLFGGIAGALVGHKLSPKFKTEINLIFGVCSMGMGISTIGLMKNMPAVIFAIIIGTAIGLLLHLGDWIQKGATFMQKPIAKVFQNNSDMNEEEFLTQLVTIIVLFCASGTGIYGSLTAGMTGDNSILISKSILDFFTAAIFACNLGYVVSIISIPQFLIFFVLFLCAGLIFPVTSPDMIADFKACGGFLMLSLIHI
;
A
#
# COMPACT_ATOMS: atom_id res chain seq x y z
N MET A 1 18.12 7.71 5.00
CA MET A 1 16.98 8.55 5.41
C MET A 1 15.70 7.96 4.84
N PRO A 2 14.58 7.93 5.57
CA PRO A 2 13.31 7.32 5.13
C PRO A 2 12.54 8.21 4.13
N ILE A 3 13.24 8.71 3.10
CA ILE A 3 12.68 9.70 2.16
C ILE A 3 11.45 9.14 1.44
N GLY A 4 11.52 7.90 0.96
CA GLY A 4 10.40 7.26 0.26
C GLY A 4 9.16 7.10 1.16
N VAL A 5 9.36 6.78 2.44
CA VAL A 5 8.27 6.65 3.42
C VAL A 5 7.58 8.02 3.66
N ILE A 6 8.39 9.08 3.81
CA ILE A 6 7.86 10.44 3.98
C ILE A 6 7.09 10.89 2.74
N ILE A 7 7.67 10.71 1.54
CA ILE A 7 7.01 11.08 0.28
C ILE A 7 5.69 10.32 0.13
N ASN A 8 5.67 9.03 0.45
CA ASN A 8 4.46 8.22 0.33
C ASN A 8 3.37 8.69 1.31
N ALA A 9 3.69 8.95 2.56
CA ALA A 9 2.72 9.49 3.52
C ALA A 9 2.20 10.88 3.11
N CYS A 10 3.08 11.77 2.64
CA CYS A 10 2.68 13.07 2.10
C CYS A 10 1.76 12.92 0.88
N SER A 11 2.01 11.95 0.02
CA SER A 11 1.16 11.68 -1.16
C SER A 11 -0.26 11.31 -0.76
N VAL A 12 -0.44 10.43 0.22
CA VAL A 12 -1.79 10.08 0.72
C VAL A 12 -2.45 11.27 1.42
N LEU A 13 -1.69 12.04 2.21
CA LEU A 13 -2.19 13.25 2.87
C LEU A 13 -2.73 14.26 1.85
N PHE A 14 -1.89 14.66 0.89
CA PHE A 14 -2.25 15.67 -0.10
C PHE A 14 -3.26 15.14 -1.13
N GLY A 15 -3.17 13.87 -1.51
CA GLY A 15 -4.16 13.22 -2.37
C GLY A 15 -5.54 13.22 -1.74
N GLY A 16 -5.63 12.88 -0.46
CA GLY A 16 -6.88 12.92 0.31
C GLY A 16 -7.47 14.33 0.40
N ILE A 17 -6.65 15.35 0.68
CA ILE A 17 -7.09 16.75 0.69
C ILE A 17 -7.58 17.18 -0.70
N ALA A 18 -6.81 16.91 -1.74
CA ALA A 18 -7.15 17.27 -3.11
C ALA A 18 -8.48 16.61 -3.56
N GLY A 19 -8.65 15.32 -3.26
CA GLY A 19 -9.87 14.58 -3.59
C GLY A 19 -11.10 15.10 -2.83
N ALA A 20 -10.96 15.43 -1.56
CA ALA A 20 -12.06 16.01 -0.76
C ALA A 20 -12.50 17.37 -1.30
N LEU A 21 -11.56 18.17 -1.82
CA LEU A 21 -11.86 19.50 -2.38
C LEU A 21 -12.44 19.45 -3.81
N VAL A 22 -11.94 18.55 -4.65
CA VAL A 22 -12.21 18.54 -6.10
C VAL A 22 -13.13 17.40 -6.51
N GLY A 23 -13.30 16.41 -5.64
CA GLY A 23 -13.93 15.13 -5.96
C GLY A 23 -15.36 15.20 -6.50
N HIS A 24 -16.13 16.21 -6.10
CA HIS A 24 -17.48 16.44 -6.62
C HIS A 24 -17.51 16.85 -8.11
N LYS A 25 -16.37 17.30 -8.67
CA LYS A 25 -16.22 17.69 -10.08
C LYS A 25 -15.80 16.55 -10.99
N LEU A 26 -15.33 15.42 -10.43
CA LEU A 26 -14.82 14.29 -11.20
C LEU A 26 -15.95 13.34 -11.61
N SER A 27 -16.05 13.05 -12.90
CA SER A 27 -17.05 12.09 -13.39
C SER A 27 -16.77 10.66 -12.92
N PRO A 28 -17.80 9.82 -12.68
CA PRO A 28 -17.61 8.41 -12.34
C PRO A 28 -16.75 7.66 -13.36
N LYS A 29 -16.94 7.93 -14.66
CA LYS A 29 -16.14 7.35 -15.73
C LYS A 29 -14.64 7.67 -15.56
N PHE A 30 -14.29 8.94 -15.27
CA PHE A 30 -12.91 9.34 -15.05
C PHE A 30 -12.27 8.56 -13.89
N LYS A 31 -12.99 8.39 -12.77
CA LYS A 31 -12.52 7.64 -11.60
C LYS A 31 -12.24 6.17 -11.94
N THR A 32 -13.11 5.54 -12.72
CA THR A 32 -12.94 4.14 -13.14
C THR A 32 -11.76 3.97 -14.09
N GLU A 33 -11.66 4.79 -15.12
CA GLU A 33 -10.61 4.70 -16.13
C GLU A 33 -9.21 4.95 -15.52
N ILE A 34 -9.08 5.90 -14.60
CA ILE A 34 -7.79 6.18 -13.97
C ILE A 34 -7.34 5.03 -13.05
N ASN A 35 -8.26 4.37 -12.34
CA ASN A 35 -7.95 3.19 -11.54
C ASN A 35 -7.44 2.04 -12.41
N LEU A 36 -8.00 1.86 -13.60
CA LEU A 36 -7.53 0.85 -14.54
C LEU A 36 -6.10 1.13 -15.00
N ILE A 37 -5.77 2.41 -15.28
CA ILE A 37 -4.41 2.83 -15.62
C ILE A 37 -3.44 2.55 -14.45
N PHE A 38 -3.85 2.75 -13.20
CA PHE A 38 -3.00 2.42 -12.04
C PHE A 38 -2.71 0.92 -11.96
N GLY A 39 -3.69 0.06 -12.26
CA GLY A 39 -3.47 -1.37 -12.38
C GLY A 39 -2.39 -1.69 -13.41
N VAL A 40 -2.46 -1.09 -14.60
CA VAL A 40 -1.44 -1.26 -15.65
C VAL A 40 -0.06 -0.76 -15.21
N CYS A 41 0.04 0.39 -14.55
CA CYS A 41 1.30 0.90 -14.02
C CYS A 41 1.88 -0.04 -12.94
N SER A 42 1.04 -0.56 -12.05
CA SER A 42 1.46 -1.54 -11.03
C SER A 42 1.99 -2.82 -11.66
N MET A 43 1.35 -3.31 -12.73
CA MET A 43 1.86 -4.43 -13.52
C MET A 43 3.24 -4.15 -14.11
N GLY A 44 3.43 -2.99 -14.72
CA GLY A 44 4.71 -2.58 -15.29
C GLY A 44 5.83 -2.59 -14.24
N MET A 45 5.56 -2.06 -13.04
CA MET A 45 6.51 -2.11 -11.92
C MET A 45 6.79 -3.56 -11.48
N GLY A 46 5.75 -4.39 -11.37
CA GLY A 46 5.89 -5.80 -11.01
C GLY A 46 6.77 -6.56 -11.98
N ILE A 47 6.51 -6.44 -13.28
CA ILE A 47 7.29 -7.09 -14.34
C ILE A 47 8.75 -6.63 -14.29
N SER A 48 8.99 -5.32 -14.18
CA SER A 48 10.34 -4.76 -14.06
C SER A 48 11.10 -5.32 -12.86
N THR A 49 10.41 -5.50 -11.74
CA THR A 49 11.02 -6.00 -10.50
C THR A 49 11.30 -7.50 -10.55
N ILE A 50 10.42 -8.29 -11.17
CA ILE A 50 10.62 -9.74 -11.40
C ILE A 50 11.87 -9.98 -12.26
N GLY A 51 12.16 -9.11 -13.22
CA GLY A 51 13.35 -9.19 -14.05
C GLY A 51 14.68 -9.13 -13.28
N LEU A 52 14.67 -8.71 -12.02
CA LEU A 52 15.86 -8.69 -11.15
C LEU A 52 16.17 -10.05 -10.52
N MET A 53 15.29 -11.05 -10.64
CA MET A 53 15.40 -12.38 -10.04
C MET A 53 16.71 -13.09 -10.40
N LYS A 54 17.37 -13.66 -9.39
CA LYS A 54 18.60 -14.43 -9.53
C LYS A 54 18.37 -15.94 -9.41
N ASN A 55 17.49 -16.35 -8.49
CA ASN A 55 17.24 -17.77 -8.21
C ASN A 55 15.72 -18.05 -8.27
N MET A 56 15.24 -18.39 -9.46
CA MET A 56 13.81 -18.66 -9.69
C MET A 56 13.24 -19.75 -8.76
N PRO A 57 13.88 -20.92 -8.55
CA PRO A 57 13.38 -21.92 -7.61
C PRO A 57 13.19 -21.38 -6.19
N ALA A 58 14.15 -20.60 -5.68
CA ALA A 58 14.07 -20.01 -4.36
C ALA A 58 12.91 -19.01 -4.24
N VAL A 59 12.69 -18.18 -5.25
CA VAL A 59 11.59 -17.21 -5.31
C VAL A 59 10.24 -17.95 -5.32
N ILE A 60 10.06 -18.95 -6.18
CA ILE A 60 8.81 -19.73 -6.26
C ILE A 60 8.55 -20.41 -4.91
N PHE A 61 9.57 -21.06 -4.33
CA PHE A 61 9.45 -21.73 -3.05
C PHE A 61 9.08 -20.75 -1.93
N ALA A 62 9.73 -19.58 -1.87
CA ALA A 62 9.43 -18.54 -0.89
C ALA A 62 7.99 -18.04 -1.00
N ILE A 63 7.46 -17.84 -2.22
CA ILE A 63 6.08 -17.41 -2.43
C ILE A 63 5.10 -18.49 -1.96
N ILE A 64 5.31 -19.75 -2.34
CA ILE A 64 4.42 -20.86 -1.97
C ILE A 64 4.41 -21.03 -0.44
N ILE A 65 5.58 -21.16 0.18
CA ILE A 65 5.70 -21.35 1.63
C ILE A 65 5.18 -20.13 2.40
N GLY A 66 5.55 -18.92 1.96
CA GLY A 66 5.06 -17.67 2.56
C GLY A 66 3.54 -17.57 2.52
N THR A 67 2.93 -17.91 1.38
CA THR A 67 1.46 -17.94 1.24
C THR A 67 0.84 -19.00 2.15
N ALA A 68 1.40 -20.21 2.17
CA ALA A 68 0.91 -21.29 3.03
C ALA A 68 0.96 -20.90 4.52
N ILE A 69 2.07 -20.33 4.98
CA ILE A 69 2.21 -19.83 6.35
C ILE A 69 1.21 -18.70 6.61
N GLY A 70 1.06 -17.76 5.68
CA GLY A 70 0.12 -16.65 5.81
C GLY A 70 -1.34 -17.11 5.99
N LEU A 71 -1.73 -18.13 5.22
CA LEU A 71 -3.06 -18.75 5.31
C LEU A 71 -3.23 -19.53 6.62
N LEU A 72 -2.25 -20.33 7.02
CA LEU A 72 -2.29 -21.10 8.27
C LEU A 72 -2.36 -20.22 9.51
N LEU A 73 -1.66 -19.09 9.51
CA LEU A 73 -1.68 -18.11 10.59
C LEU A 73 -2.85 -17.13 10.51
N HIS A 74 -3.72 -17.26 9.50
CA HIS A 74 -4.83 -16.33 9.27
C HIS A 74 -4.40 -14.85 9.27
N LEU A 75 -3.26 -14.54 8.62
CA LEU A 75 -2.69 -13.19 8.62
C LEU A 75 -3.65 -12.14 8.04
N GLY A 76 -4.48 -12.52 7.06
CA GLY A 76 -5.53 -11.66 6.51
C GLY A 76 -6.52 -11.20 7.59
N ASP A 77 -6.97 -12.12 8.46
CA ASP A 77 -7.90 -11.79 9.55
C ASP A 77 -7.26 -10.86 10.58
N TRP A 78 -5.96 -11.03 10.87
CA TRP A 78 -5.22 -10.14 11.77
C TRP A 78 -5.09 -8.74 11.19
N ILE A 79 -4.79 -8.63 9.89
CA ILE A 79 -4.73 -7.35 9.18
C ILE A 79 -6.09 -6.65 9.22
N GLN A 80 -7.17 -7.38 8.93
CA GLN A 80 -8.53 -6.86 8.96
C GLN A 80 -8.94 -6.39 10.37
N LYS A 81 -8.61 -7.16 11.40
CA LYS A 81 -8.83 -6.77 12.80
C LYS A 81 -8.05 -5.51 13.17
N GLY A 82 -6.79 -5.41 12.74
CA GLY A 82 -5.95 -4.22 12.92
C GLY A 82 -6.55 -2.99 12.23
N ALA A 83 -7.02 -3.12 11.01
CA ALA A 83 -7.68 -2.05 10.27
C ALA A 83 -8.99 -1.60 10.96
N THR A 84 -9.81 -2.55 11.41
CA THR A 84 -11.03 -2.25 12.18
C THR A 84 -10.72 -1.57 13.51
N PHE A 85 -9.62 -1.93 14.17
CA PHE A 85 -9.17 -1.24 15.37
C PHE A 85 -8.78 0.22 15.10
N MET A 86 -8.05 0.47 14.00
CA MET A 86 -7.67 1.83 13.58
C MET A 86 -8.87 2.64 13.10
N GLN A 87 -9.87 2.01 12.48
CA GLN A 87 -11.10 2.65 12.02
C GLN A 87 -11.87 3.34 13.17
N LYS A 88 -11.97 2.69 14.34
CA LYS A 88 -12.78 3.18 15.46
C LYS A 88 -12.43 4.61 15.91
N PRO A 89 -11.15 4.98 16.18
CA PRO A 89 -10.81 6.34 16.55
C PRO A 89 -10.98 7.33 15.38
N ILE A 90 -10.70 6.89 14.15
CA ILE A 90 -10.82 7.73 12.96
C ILE A 90 -12.29 8.10 12.71
N ALA A 91 -13.20 7.13 12.77
CA ALA A 91 -14.63 7.35 12.57
C ALA A 91 -15.28 8.21 13.66
N LYS A 92 -14.74 8.22 14.90
CA LYS A 92 -15.22 9.10 15.98
C LYS A 92 -14.90 10.57 15.74
N VAL A 93 -13.77 10.86 15.08
CA VAL A 93 -13.34 12.24 14.81
C VAL A 93 -13.99 12.79 13.54
N PHE A 94 -14.24 11.91 12.56
CA PHE A 94 -14.85 12.28 11.29
C PHE A 94 -16.24 11.64 11.19
N GLN A 95 -17.25 12.46 11.45
CA GLN A 95 -18.64 12.06 11.19
C GLN A 95 -18.85 11.88 9.68
N ASN A 96 -19.67 10.89 9.34
CA ASN A 96 -20.07 10.66 7.95
C ASN A 96 -20.86 11.86 7.44
N ASN A 97 -20.23 12.73 6.67
CA ASN A 97 -20.85 13.86 5.99
C ASN A 97 -21.22 13.54 4.53
N SER A 98 -21.10 12.26 4.12
CA SER A 98 -21.50 11.79 2.79
C SER A 98 -22.93 11.25 2.82
N ASP A 99 -23.58 11.25 1.63
CA ASP A 99 -24.90 10.62 1.44
C ASP A 99 -24.88 9.08 1.58
N MET A 100 -23.76 8.54 1.99
CA MET A 100 -23.49 7.11 2.17
C MET A 100 -24.04 6.63 3.51
N ASN A 101 -24.57 5.41 3.54
CA ASN A 101 -24.99 4.83 4.79
C ASN A 101 -23.78 4.48 5.68
N GLU A 102 -23.97 4.45 7.01
CA GLU A 102 -22.86 4.31 7.97
C GLU A 102 -22.09 2.99 7.79
N GLU A 103 -22.77 1.90 7.48
CA GLU A 103 -22.15 0.59 7.27
C GLU A 103 -21.25 0.57 6.03
N GLU A 104 -21.69 1.20 4.95
CA GLU A 104 -20.91 1.34 3.72
C GLU A 104 -19.68 2.24 3.92
N PHE A 105 -19.85 3.37 4.63
CA PHE A 105 -18.74 4.25 5.00
C PHE A 105 -17.68 3.51 5.82
N LEU A 106 -18.09 2.75 6.84
CA LEU A 106 -17.19 1.99 7.69
C LEU A 106 -16.46 0.88 6.91
N THR A 107 -17.15 0.20 6.01
CA THR A 107 -16.57 -0.84 5.15
C THR A 107 -15.54 -0.26 4.20
N GLN A 108 -15.85 0.86 3.54
CA GLN A 108 -14.90 1.53 2.67
C GLN A 108 -13.69 2.07 3.45
N LEU A 109 -13.90 2.59 4.66
CA LEU A 109 -12.82 3.08 5.50
C LEU A 109 -11.85 1.96 5.91
N VAL A 110 -12.34 0.78 6.27
CA VAL A 110 -11.49 -0.39 6.54
C VAL A 110 -10.74 -0.80 5.28
N THR A 111 -11.41 -0.84 4.15
CA THR A 111 -10.79 -1.21 2.86
C THR A 111 -9.60 -0.31 2.53
N ILE A 112 -9.74 1.00 2.66
CA ILE A 112 -8.64 1.92 2.35
C ILE A 112 -7.52 1.91 3.41
N ILE A 113 -7.84 1.64 4.68
CA ILE A 113 -6.82 1.42 5.72
C ILE A 113 -5.96 0.20 5.33
N VAL A 114 -6.59 -0.91 4.96
CA VAL A 114 -5.86 -2.11 4.50
C VAL A 114 -5.04 -1.80 3.25
N LEU A 115 -5.65 -1.13 2.27
CA LEU A 115 -5.01 -0.78 1.00
C LEU A 115 -3.73 0.05 1.18
N PHE A 116 -3.76 1.07 2.04
CA PHE A 116 -2.61 1.94 2.25
C PHE A 116 -1.62 1.39 3.28
N CYS A 117 -2.10 0.85 4.40
CA CYS A 117 -1.26 0.45 5.53
C CYS A 117 -0.67 -0.97 5.38
N ALA A 118 -1.39 -1.89 4.73
CA ALA A 118 -1.01 -3.30 4.60
C ALA A 118 -0.67 -3.70 3.16
N SER A 119 -0.44 -2.73 2.26
CA SER A 119 -0.11 -3.05 0.86
C SER A 119 1.25 -3.75 0.75
N GLY A 120 1.30 -4.84 0.00
CA GLY A 120 2.54 -5.57 -0.26
C GLY A 120 3.63 -4.69 -0.87
N THR A 121 3.27 -3.78 -1.77
CA THR A 121 4.18 -2.79 -2.38
C THR A 121 4.78 -1.83 -1.33
N GLY A 122 3.97 -1.38 -0.38
CA GLY A 122 4.43 -0.49 0.69
C GLY A 122 5.37 -1.19 1.67
N ILE A 123 5.00 -2.41 2.08
CA ILE A 123 5.83 -3.25 2.97
C ILE A 123 7.17 -3.55 2.31
N TYR A 124 7.13 -4.09 1.09
CA TYR A 124 8.32 -4.41 0.31
C TYR A 124 9.19 -3.18 0.04
N GLY A 125 8.59 -2.07 -0.39
CA GLY A 125 9.30 -0.83 -0.69
C GLY A 125 9.96 -0.23 0.55
N SER A 126 9.32 -0.31 1.72
CA SER A 126 9.87 0.18 2.99
C SER A 126 11.07 -0.66 3.44
N LEU A 127 10.98 -1.99 3.33
CA LEU A 127 12.09 -2.89 3.63
C LEU A 127 13.25 -2.67 2.65
N THR A 128 12.99 -2.56 1.36
CA THR A 128 14.02 -2.29 0.35
C THR A 128 14.72 -0.96 0.60
N ALA A 129 13.96 0.10 0.89
CA ALA A 129 14.52 1.42 1.20
C ALA A 129 15.40 1.39 2.46
N GLY A 130 15.00 0.61 3.48
CA GLY A 130 15.79 0.44 4.70
C GLY A 130 17.05 -0.39 4.51
N MET A 131 17.01 -1.44 3.67
CA MET A 131 18.15 -2.32 3.40
C MET A 131 19.18 -1.69 2.46
N THR A 132 18.72 -1.08 1.37
CA THR A 132 19.59 -0.66 0.26
C THR A 132 19.65 0.85 0.05
N GLY A 133 18.79 1.62 0.70
CA GLY A 133 18.60 3.05 0.43
C GLY A 133 17.81 3.35 -0.86
N ASP A 134 17.36 2.32 -1.59
CA ASP A 134 16.61 2.45 -2.83
C ASP A 134 15.14 2.78 -2.53
N ASN A 135 14.75 4.03 -2.79
CA ASN A 135 13.40 4.55 -2.57
C ASN A 135 12.50 4.47 -3.82
N SER A 136 12.98 3.94 -4.94
CA SER A 136 12.28 3.99 -6.24
C SER A 136 10.88 3.40 -6.19
N ILE A 137 10.71 2.27 -5.49
CA ILE A 137 9.41 1.59 -5.33
C ILE A 137 8.42 2.46 -4.55
N LEU A 138 8.87 3.04 -3.41
CA LEU A 138 8.00 3.90 -2.61
C LEU A 138 7.64 5.20 -3.34
N ILE A 139 8.57 5.77 -4.10
CA ILE A 139 8.30 6.98 -4.90
C ILE A 139 7.28 6.66 -6.00
N SER A 140 7.44 5.56 -6.73
CA SER A 140 6.48 5.12 -7.74
C SER A 140 5.11 4.83 -7.12
N LYS A 141 5.09 4.14 -5.97
CA LYS A 141 3.87 3.92 -5.20
C LYS A 141 3.23 5.24 -4.76
N SER A 142 4.02 6.23 -4.37
CA SER A 142 3.53 7.54 -3.92
C SER A 142 2.68 8.24 -4.99
N ILE A 143 3.06 8.10 -6.26
CA ILE A 143 2.27 8.64 -7.36
C ILE A 143 0.92 7.93 -7.45
N LEU A 144 0.91 6.60 -7.39
CA LEU A 144 -0.33 5.82 -7.43
C LEU A 144 -1.20 6.12 -6.21
N ASP A 145 -0.63 6.17 -5.02
CA ASP A 145 -1.33 6.42 -3.76
C ASP A 145 -1.94 7.82 -3.71
N PHE A 146 -1.28 8.83 -4.28
CA PHE A 146 -1.83 10.18 -4.36
C PHE A 146 -3.18 10.19 -5.08
N PHE A 147 -3.22 9.61 -6.27
CA PHE A 147 -4.45 9.57 -7.06
C PHE A 147 -5.50 8.63 -6.47
N THR A 148 -5.09 7.49 -5.93
CA THR A 148 -5.99 6.56 -5.25
C THR A 148 -6.62 7.24 -4.02
N ALA A 149 -5.83 7.92 -3.21
CA ALA A 149 -6.32 8.69 -2.07
C ALA A 149 -7.30 9.80 -2.52
N ALA A 150 -6.99 10.50 -3.62
CA ALA A 150 -7.87 11.51 -4.16
C ALA A 150 -9.23 10.92 -4.61
N ILE A 151 -9.23 9.75 -5.26
CA ILE A 151 -10.46 9.09 -5.71
C ILE A 151 -11.30 8.65 -4.51
N PHE A 152 -10.72 8.00 -3.52
CA PHE A 152 -11.45 7.59 -2.32
C PHE A 152 -11.96 8.79 -1.51
N ALA A 153 -11.18 9.87 -1.44
CA ALA A 153 -11.59 11.09 -0.76
C ALA A 153 -12.75 11.82 -1.44
N CYS A 154 -13.03 11.53 -2.71
CA CYS A 154 -14.25 12.02 -3.37
C CYS A 154 -15.53 11.52 -2.68
N ASN A 155 -15.49 10.34 -2.09
CA ASN A 155 -16.63 9.71 -1.43
C ASN A 155 -16.52 9.81 0.10
N LEU A 156 -15.33 9.60 0.65
CA LEU A 156 -15.08 9.53 2.09
C LEU A 156 -14.64 10.89 2.71
N GLY A 157 -14.29 11.86 1.87
CA GLY A 157 -13.85 13.17 2.35
C GLY A 157 -12.44 13.15 2.96
N TYR A 158 -12.19 14.11 3.87
CA TYR A 158 -10.88 14.33 4.48
C TYR A 158 -10.36 13.18 5.37
N VAL A 159 -11.22 12.23 5.72
CA VAL A 159 -10.82 11.08 6.56
C VAL A 159 -9.69 10.27 5.90
N VAL A 160 -9.64 10.23 4.57
CA VAL A 160 -8.59 9.55 3.81
C VAL A 160 -7.21 10.13 4.11
N SER A 161 -7.10 11.45 4.27
CA SER A 161 -5.83 12.11 4.58
C SER A 161 -5.23 11.67 5.92
N ILE A 162 -6.07 11.31 6.90
CA ILE A 162 -5.61 10.90 8.23
C ILE A 162 -4.98 9.51 8.22
N ILE A 163 -5.35 8.67 7.25
CA ILE A 163 -4.75 7.35 7.07
C ILE A 163 -3.24 7.45 6.78
N SER A 164 -2.77 8.60 6.29
CA SER A 164 -1.34 8.86 6.12
C SER A 164 -0.53 8.70 7.41
N ILE A 165 -1.14 8.94 8.58
CA ILE A 165 -0.46 8.85 9.88
C ILE A 165 -0.14 7.38 10.23
N PRO A 166 -1.12 6.46 10.35
CA PRO A 166 -0.82 5.07 10.62
C PRO A 166 0.01 4.42 9.50
N GLN A 167 -0.20 4.79 8.24
CA GLN A 167 0.62 4.33 7.13
C GLN A 167 2.09 4.72 7.31
N PHE A 168 2.36 5.99 7.63
CA PHE A 168 3.72 6.46 7.91
C PHE A 168 4.36 5.67 9.05
N LEU A 169 3.65 5.47 10.16
CA LEU A 169 4.17 4.74 11.32
C LEU A 169 4.53 3.30 10.96
N ILE A 170 3.65 2.60 10.26
CA ILE A 170 3.88 1.21 9.85
C ILE A 170 5.09 1.11 8.92
N PHE A 171 5.16 1.94 7.88
CA PHE A 171 6.25 1.91 6.92
C PHE A 171 7.57 2.38 7.52
N PHE A 172 7.53 3.31 8.46
CA PHE A 172 8.71 3.76 9.18
C PHE A 172 9.28 2.67 10.10
N VAL A 173 8.41 1.94 10.81
CA VAL A 173 8.83 0.78 11.62
C VAL A 173 9.46 -0.29 10.72
N LEU A 174 8.84 -0.62 9.58
CA LEU A 174 9.39 -1.57 8.62
C LEU A 174 10.75 -1.11 8.06
N PHE A 175 10.89 0.18 7.75
CA PHE A 175 12.16 0.77 7.32
C PHE A 175 13.26 0.60 8.39
N LEU A 176 12.95 0.81 9.66
CA LEU A 176 13.90 0.61 10.76
C LEU A 176 14.25 -0.87 10.95
N CYS A 177 13.25 -1.76 10.89
CA CYS A 177 13.44 -3.20 11.01
C CYS A 177 14.32 -3.77 9.87
N ALA A 178 14.28 -3.15 8.69
CA ALA A 178 15.10 -3.56 7.55
C ALA A 178 16.60 -3.50 7.86
N GLY A 179 17.04 -2.54 8.68
CA GLY A 179 18.43 -2.42 9.12
C GLY A 179 18.91 -3.62 9.95
N LEU A 180 18.00 -4.34 10.61
CA LEU A 180 18.31 -5.55 11.38
C LEU A 180 18.45 -6.78 10.45
N ILE A 181 17.74 -6.78 9.33
CA ILE A 181 17.72 -7.90 8.37
C ILE A 181 18.88 -7.78 7.38
N PHE A 182 19.22 -6.55 6.98
CA PHE A 182 20.24 -6.28 5.96
C PHE A 182 21.60 -6.97 6.19
N PRO A 183 22.18 -7.00 7.43
CA PRO A 183 23.47 -7.61 7.65
C PRO A 183 23.54 -9.13 7.41
N VAL A 184 22.40 -9.81 7.40
CA VAL A 184 22.28 -11.25 7.19
C VAL A 184 21.82 -11.63 5.76
N THR A 185 21.70 -10.63 4.87
CA THR A 185 21.25 -10.82 3.47
C THR A 185 22.42 -10.64 2.50
N SER A 186 22.42 -11.45 1.43
CA SER A 186 23.31 -11.25 0.26
C SER A 186 22.63 -10.37 -0.80
N PRO A 187 23.40 -9.77 -1.75
CA PRO A 187 22.82 -9.05 -2.88
C PRO A 187 21.84 -9.89 -3.71
N ASP A 188 22.10 -11.17 -3.88
CA ASP A 188 21.20 -12.08 -4.62
C ASP A 188 19.91 -12.34 -3.83
N MET A 189 19.97 -12.52 -2.51
CA MET A 189 18.78 -12.64 -1.67
C MET A 189 17.92 -11.37 -1.73
N ILE A 190 18.53 -10.19 -1.78
CA ILE A 190 17.81 -8.92 -1.93
C ILE A 190 17.15 -8.84 -3.32
N ALA A 191 17.83 -9.28 -4.38
CA ALA A 191 17.28 -9.32 -5.72
C ALA A 191 16.07 -10.28 -5.82
N ASP A 192 16.17 -11.46 -5.22
CA ASP A 192 15.09 -12.45 -5.15
C ASP A 192 13.91 -11.94 -4.28
N PHE A 193 14.19 -11.26 -3.15
CA PHE A 193 13.16 -10.60 -2.36
C PHE A 193 12.43 -9.52 -3.17
N LYS A 194 13.15 -8.72 -3.95
CA LYS A 194 12.56 -7.75 -4.87
C LYS A 194 11.65 -8.43 -5.90
N ALA A 195 12.07 -9.57 -6.45
CA ALA A 195 11.26 -10.35 -7.38
C ALA A 195 9.96 -10.89 -6.73
N CYS A 196 10.02 -11.38 -5.48
CA CYS A 196 8.82 -11.75 -4.72
C CYS A 196 7.84 -10.56 -4.60
N GLY A 197 8.35 -9.36 -4.31
CA GLY A 197 7.55 -8.13 -4.31
C GLY A 197 6.89 -7.84 -5.66
N GLY A 198 7.61 -8.10 -6.76
CA GLY A 198 7.08 -7.98 -8.12
C GLY A 198 5.90 -8.91 -8.39
N PHE A 199 5.96 -10.17 -7.95
CA PHE A 199 4.84 -11.11 -8.04
C PHE A 199 3.63 -10.64 -7.24
N LEU A 200 3.85 -10.06 -6.04
CA LEU A 200 2.76 -9.47 -5.25
C LEU A 200 2.09 -8.30 -5.97
N MET A 201 2.86 -7.46 -6.68
CA MET A 201 2.29 -6.37 -7.49
C MET A 201 1.42 -6.89 -8.63
N LEU A 202 1.83 -7.98 -9.29
CA LEU A 202 1.02 -8.61 -10.34
C LEU A 202 -0.27 -9.23 -9.79
N SER A 203 -0.27 -9.75 -8.56
CA SER A 203 -1.46 -10.36 -7.96
C SER A 203 -2.59 -9.36 -7.68
N LEU A 204 -2.28 -8.05 -7.60
CA LEU A 204 -3.28 -6.99 -7.41
C LEU A 204 -4.26 -6.82 -8.57
N ILE A 205 -4.02 -7.48 -9.71
CA ILE A 205 -4.89 -7.42 -10.90
C ILE A 205 -6.24 -8.13 -10.64
N HIS A 206 -6.29 -9.03 -9.69
CA HIS A 206 -7.48 -9.83 -9.38
C HIS A 206 -8.40 -9.18 -8.32
N ILE A 207 -8.10 -7.95 -7.90
CA ILE A 207 -8.90 -7.16 -6.97
C ILE A 207 -9.56 -6.01 -7.72
#